data_a42a70183ed476940a943a419bc1422d
#
_entry.id   a42a70183ed476940a943a419bc1422d
#
_cell.length_a   1.000
_cell.length_b   1.000
_cell.length_c   1.000
_cell.angle_alpha   90.00
_cell.angle_beta   90.00
_cell.angle_gamma   90.00
#
_symmetry.space_group_name_H-M   'P 1'
#
loop_
_entity.id
_entity.type
_entity.pdbx_description
1 polymer ?
#
loop_
_entity_poly.entity_id
_entity_poly.type
_entity_poly.pdbx_seq_one_letter_code
_entity_poly.pdbx_strand_id
1 'polypeptide(L)' 'MFQNINKKMYRAKEVALLLGIGLSTVWLFAKQGKLTPIKLSEKVTVFSIDEINKNFGLVKEVA' A
#
# COMPACT_ATOMS: atom_id res chain seq x y z
N MET A 1 8.40 20.43 -6.11
CA MET A 1 8.21 19.92 -5.93
C MET A 1 8.50 19.01 -5.66
N PHE A 2 8.44 18.41 -5.55
CA PHE A 2 8.64 17.60 -5.23
C PHE A 2 8.64 16.64 -5.58
N GLN A 3 8.71 16.17 -5.91
CA GLN A 3 8.69 15.33 -6.35
C GLN A 3 8.98 14.36 -5.72
N ASN A 4 8.62 13.79 -5.41
CA ASN A 4 8.77 12.93 -4.79
C ASN A 4 9.06 11.68 -5.29
N ILE A 5 9.75 11.41 -5.55
CA ILE A 5 10.25 10.32 -6.12
C ILE A 5 10.18 9.10 -5.31
N ASN A 6 10.42 9.18 -4.07
CA ASN A 6 10.39 8.04 -3.16
C ASN A 6 9.11 8.01 -2.39
N LYS A 7 8.05 7.72 -3.08
CA LYS A 7 6.78 7.59 -2.43
C LYS A 7 6.77 6.33 -1.58
N LYS A 8 6.64 6.48 -0.30
CA LYS A 8 6.68 5.36 0.61
C LYS A 8 5.34 4.96 1.18
N MET A 9 4.36 5.81 1.03
CA MET A 9 3.02 5.56 1.54
C MET A 9 2.01 5.67 0.43
N TYR A 10 1.09 4.74 0.39
CA TYR A 10 0.07 4.67 -0.65
C TYR A 10 -1.31 4.60 -0.05
N ARG A 11 -2.25 5.29 -0.64
CA ARG A 11 -3.64 5.20 -0.24
C ARG A 11 -4.18 3.85 -0.69
N ALA A 12 -5.28 3.44 -0.07
CA ALA A 12 -5.86 2.14 -0.39
C ALA A 12 -6.13 1.98 -1.89
N LYS A 13 -6.62 3.03 -2.52
CA LYS A 13 -6.91 2.98 -3.93
C LYS A 13 -5.63 2.77 -4.75
N GLU A 14 -4.56 3.40 -4.32
CA GLU A 14 -3.28 3.25 -4.99
C GLU A 14 -2.72 1.84 -4.79
N VAL A 15 -2.93 1.28 -3.61
CA VAL A 15 -2.49 -0.09 -3.33
C VAL A 15 -3.26 -1.05 -4.22
N ALA A 16 -4.56 -0.81 -4.40
CA ALA A 16 -5.37 -1.65 -5.25
C ALA A 16 -4.82 -1.66 -6.68
N LEU A 17 -4.46 -0.49 -7.18
CA LEU A 17 -3.90 -0.39 -8.52
C LEU A 17 -2.53 -1.05 -8.60
N LEU A 18 -1.72 -0.85 -7.59
CA LEU A 18 -0.38 -1.40 -7.55
C LEU A 18 -0.40 -2.92 -7.53
N LEU A 19 -1.31 -3.50 -6.78
CA LEU A 19 -1.42 -4.95 -6.67
C LEU A 19 -2.32 -5.56 -7.74
N GLY A 20 -3.05 -4.75 -8.46
CA GLY A 20 -3.96 -5.26 -9.48
C GLY A 20 -5.17 -5.94 -8.89
N ILE A 21 -5.66 -5.47 -7.76
CA ILE A 21 -6.79 -6.07 -7.07
C ILE A 21 -7.87 -5.02 -6.80
N GLY A 22 -9.01 -5.48 -6.35
CA GLY A 22 -10.09 -4.58 -6.01
C GLY A 22 -9.84 -3.87 -4.71
N LEU A 23 -10.48 -2.73 -4.54
CA LEU A 23 -10.35 -1.96 -3.31
C LEU A 23 -10.83 -2.74 -2.10
N SER A 24 -11.91 -3.47 -2.24
CA SER A 24 -12.42 -4.26 -1.13
C SER A 24 -11.41 -5.33 -0.71
N THR A 25 -10.64 -5.84 -1.65
CA THR A 25 -9.61 -6.83 -1.35
C THR A 25 -8.48 -6.21 -0.54
N VAL A 26 -8.15 -4.94 -0.82
CA VAL A 26 -7.16 -4.23 -0.03
C VAL A 26 -7.59 -4.19 1.43
N TRP A 27 -8.84 -3.85 1.67
CA TRP A 27 -9.34 -3.78 3.04
C TRP A 27 -9.46 -5.14 3.69
N LEU A 28 -9.72 -6.16 2.89
CA LEU A 28 -9.72 -7.53 3.41
C LEU A 28 -8.32 -7.90 3.89
N PHE A 29 -7.30 -7.57 3.10
CA PHE A 29 -5.92 -7.84 3.51
C PHE A 29 -5.56 -7.08 4.77
N ALA A 30 -6.04 -5.84 4.89
CA ALA A 30 -5.81 -5.07 6.09
C ALA A 30 -6.44 -5.75 7.29
N LYS A 31 -7.63 -6.29 7.11
CA LYS A 31 -8.32 -6.98 8.17
C LYS A 31 -7.62 -8.27 8.56
N GLN A 32 -7.01 -8.92 7.60
CA GLN A 32 -6.29 -10.17 7.84
C GLN A 32 -4.88 -9.95 8.40
N GLY A 33 -4.47 -8.71 8.52
CA GLY A 33 -3.14 -8.42 9.05
C GLY A 33 -2.03 -8.47 8.02
N LYS A 34 -2.38 -8.63 6.75
CA LYS A 34 -1.38 -8.63 5.69
C LYS A 34 -0.94 -7.25 5.28
N LEU A 35 -1.76 -6.26 5.58
CA LEU A 35 -1.46 -4.86 5.36
C LEU A 35 -1.84 -4.13 6.62
N THR A 36 -1.00 -3.20 7.04
CA THR A 36 -1.27 -2.42 8.24
C THR A 36 -1.69 -1.02 7.85
N PRO A 37 -2.95 -0.67 8.03
CA PRO A 37 -3.38 0.68 7.70
C PRO A 37 -2.80 1.66 8.70
N ILE A 38 -2.22 2.74 8.18
CA ILE A 38 -1.64 3.79 9.00
C ILE A 38 -2.50 5.01 8.83
N LYS A 39 -3.14 5.41 9.90
CA LYS A 39 -4.07 6.52 9.85
C LYS A 39 -3.35 7.82 10.10
N LEU A 40 -3.24 8.65 9.08
CA LEU A 40 -2.58 9.93 9.19
C LEU A 40 -3.52 10.99 9.75
N SER A 41 -4.81 10.84 9.46
CA SER A 41 -5.82 11.73 10.00
C SER A 41 -7.13 10.98 9.93
N GLU A 42 -8.20 11.62 10.34
CA GLU A 42 -9.50 10.95 10.36
C GLU A 42 -9.92 10.40 9.01
N LYS A 43 -9.50 11.08 7.97
CA LYS A 43 -9.94 10.68 6.63
C LYS A 43 -8.84 10.16 5.74
N VAL A 44 -7.63 10.09 6.25
CA VAL A 44 -6.50 9.67 5.44
C VAL A 44 -5.82 8.46 6.03
N THR A 45 -5.92 7.36 5.33
CA THR A 45 -5.27 6.11 5.72
C THR A 45 -4.35 5.70 4.58
N VAL A 46 -3.14 5.31 4.93
CA VAL A 46 -2.14 4.91 3.95
C VAL A 46 -1.53 3.58 4.35
N PHE A 47 -0.78 3.01 3.43
CA PHE A 47 -0.10 1.75 3.64
C PHE A 47 1.35 1.90 3.25
N SER A 48 2.24 1.26 3.99
CA SER A 48 3.67 1.36 3.72
C SER A 48 4.05 0.49 2.52
N ILE A 49 4.81 1.08 1.60
CA ILE A 49 5.28 0.31 0.46
C ILE A 49 6.27 -0.77 0.91
N ASP A 50 7.00 -0.52 1.98
CA ASP A 50 7.92 -1.51 2.50
C ASP A 50 7.18 -2.77 2.95
N GLU A 51 6.05 -2.59 3.60
CA GLU A 51 5.24 -3.71 4.03
C GLU A 51 4.65 -4.45 2.84
N ILE A 52 4.22 -3.70 1.84
CA ILE A 52 3.66 -4.29 0.64
C ILE A 52 4.71 -5.16 -0.05
N ASN A 53 5.92 -4.64 -0.18
CA ASN A 53 6.99 -5.41 -0.80
C ASN A 53 7.35 -6.65 0.02
N LYS A 54 7.36 -6.50 1.32
CA LYS A 54 7.72 -7.59 2.20
C LYS A 54 6.70 -8.73 2.14
N ASN A 55 5.43 -8.37 2.13
CA ASN A 55 4.37 -9.38 2.20
C ASN A 55 3.96 -9.92 0.84
N PHE A 56 4.14 -9.15 -0.22
CA PHE A 56 3.67 -9.56 -1.54
C PHE A 56 4.77 -9.66 -2.59
N GLY A 57 5.97 -9.26 -2.23
CA GLY A 57 7.11 -9.40 -3.13
C GLY A 57 6.94 -8.66 -4.45
N LEU A 58 6.28 -7.50 -4.37
CA LEU A 58 5.90 -6.77 -5.54
C LEU A 58 7.03 -6.27 -6.38
N VAL A 59 8.02 -5.82 -5.68
CA VAL A 59 9.08 -5.17 -6.40
C VAL A 59 10.17 -6.13 -6.64
N LYS A 60 10.17 -6.78 -7.43
CA LYS A 60 11.17 -7.63 -7.56
C LYS A 60 12.11 -7.35 -8.38
N GLU A 61 12.42 -7.04 -8.53
CA GLU A 61 13.07 -6.72 -9.22
C GLU A 61 13.85 -6.92 -9.64
N VAL A 62 14.08 -7.27 -9.97
CA VAL A 62 14.62 -7.37 -10.41
C VAL A 62 15.38 -7.33 -10.73
N ALA A 63 15.68 -7.51 -10.82
CA ALA A 63 16.24 -7.40 -11.21
C ALA A 63 16.72 -7.57 -11.60
#